data_90fe7aa58b0504655fe418889224c235
#
_entry.id   90fe7aa58b0504655fe418889224c235
#
_cell.length_a   1.000
_cell.length_b   1.000
_cell.length_c   1.000
_cell.angle_alpha   90.00
_cell.angle_beta   90.00
_cell.angle_gamma   90.00
#
_symmetry.space_group_name_H-M   'P 1'
#
loop_
_entity.id
_entity.type
_entity.pdbx_description
1 polymer ?
#
loop_
_entity_poly.entity_id
_entity_poly.type
_entity_poly.pdbx_seq_one_letter_code
_entity_poly.pdbx_strand_id
1 'polypeptide(L)'
;TVALLDGGAARELILGHPELAQAVMARLAHRVRTVMAQRTLLSLPNPFQRLCVLLLQLPQRLVDGAAEVDQAPTHQELAIMINASRETVTRAFQLLFLHKVLVREGNSLKLMQPALLKDIAEGRTDPPKA
;
A
#
# COMPACT_ATOMS: atom_id res chain seq x y z
N THR A 1 -4.79 -27.42 -6.90
CA THR A 1 -5.41 -27.80 -8.19
C THR A 1 -6.28 -26.68 -8.70
N VAL A 2 -5.89 -26.10 -9.79
CA VAL A 2 -6.73 -25.12 -10.48
C VAL A 2 -7.77 -25.89 -11.28
N ALA A 3 -9.03 -25.77 -10.89
CA ALA A 3 -10.11 -26.30 -11.71
C ALA A 3 -10.23 -25.43 -12.96
N LEU A 4 -9.90 -26.00 -14.11
CA LEU A 4 -10.10 -25.34 -15.39
C LEU A 4 -11.55 -25.47 -15.78
N LEU A 5 -12.32 -24.39 -15.53
CA LEU A 5 -13.65 -24.24 -16.06
C LEU A 5 -13.54 -23.64 -17.47
N ASP A 6 -14.21 -24.21 -18.46
CA ASP A 6 -14.34 -23.54 -19.75
C ASP A 6 -15.24 -22.31 -19.62
N GLY A 7 -15.18 -21.41 -20.61
CA GLY A 7 -15.92 -20.16 -20.54
C GLY A 7 -17.44 -20.33 -20.48
N GLY A 8 -17.98 -21.42 -21.08
CA GLY A 8 -19.39 -21.72 -21.05
C GLY A 8 -19.86 -22.22 -19.68
N ALA A 9 -19.11 -23.13 -19.07
CA ALA A 9 -19.43 -23.64 -17.73
C ALA A 9 -19.32 -22.55 -16.67
N ALA A 10 -18.32 -21.68 -16.75
CA ALA A 10 -18.15 -20.54 -15.86
C ALA A 10 -19.33 -19.55 -15.99
N ARG A 11 -19.76 -19.28 -17.22
CA ARG A 11 -20.90 -18.40 -17.49
C ARG A 11 -22.20 -18.97 -16.91
N GLU A 12 -22.49 -20.26 -17.12
CA GLU A 12 -23.66 -20.92 -16.56
C GLU A 12 -23.68 -20.88 -15.04
N LEU A 13 -22.52 -21.12 -14.41
CA LEU A 13 -22.38 -21.09 -12.96
C LEU A 13 -22.68 -19.69 -12.41
N ILE A 14 -22.12 -18.66 -13.04
CA ILE A 14 -22.32 -17.26 -12.63
C ILE A 14 -23.77 -16.82 -12.83
N LEU A 15 -24.37 -17.16 -13.96
CA LEU A 15 -25.76 -16.78 -14.27
C LEU A 15 -26.76 -17.51 -13.37
N GLY A 16 -26.46 -18.72 -12.95
CA GLY A 16 -27.31 -19.49 -12.05
C GLY A 16 -27.17 -19.13 -10.57
N HIS A 17 -26.15 -18.35 -10.20
CA HIS A 17 -25.85 -18.01 -8.81
C HIS A 17 -25.48 -16.54 -8.67
N PRO A 18 -26.46 -15.62 -8.46
CA PRO A 18 -26.21 -14.19 -8.34
C PRO A 18 -25.20 -13.83 -7.24
N GLU A 19 -25.22 -14.56 -6.12
CA GLU A 19 -24.28 -14.35 -5.02
C GLU A 19 -22.84 -14.64 -5.44
N LEU A 20 -22.64 -15.69 -6.23
CA LEU A 20 -21.35 -16.05 -6.79
C LEU A 20 -20.87 -14.99 -7.78
N ALA A 21 -21.78 -14.47 -8.62
CA ALA A 21 -21.48 -13.39 -9.56
C ALA A 21 -21.01 -12.13 -8.83
N GLN A 22 -21.67 -11.74 -7.75
CA GLN A 22 -21.27 -10.59 -6.93
C GLN A 22 -19.91 -10.80 -6.29
N ALA A 23 -19.63 -11.99 -5.74
CA ALA A 23 -18.36 -12.32 -5.14
C ALA A 23 -17.21 -12.27 -6.16
N VAL A 24 -17.42 -12.81 -7.36
CA VAL A 24 -16.42 -12.79 -8.44
C VAL A 24 -16.17 -11.37 -8.91
N MET A 25 -17.23 -10.56 -9.11
CA MET A 25 -17.10 -9.17 -9.53
C MET A 25 -16.37 -8.33 -8.48
N ALA A 26 -16.68 -8.50 -7.21
CA ALA A 26 -16.00 -7.80 -6.11
C ALA A 26 -14.51 -8.15 -6.08
N ARG A 27 -14.19 -9.41 -6.26
CA ARG A 27 -12.80 -9.90 -6.29
C ARG A 27 -12.02 -9.38 -7.48
N LEU A 28 -12.63 -9.37 -8.67
CA LEU A 28 -12.03 -8.81 -9.88
C LEU A 28 -11.82 -7.30 -9.75
N ALA A 29 -12.80 -6.58 -9.24
CA ALA A 29 -12.68 -5.14 -9.01
C ALA A 29 -11.54 -4.82 -8.03
N HIS A 30 -11.43 -5.58 -6.95
CA HIS A 30 -10.33 -5.44 -5.99
C HIS A 30 -8.97 -5.68 -6.66
N ARG A 31 -8.87 -6.73 -7.47
CA ARG A 31 -7.64 -7.09 -8.17
C ARG A 31 -7.23 -6.01 -9.19
N VAL A 32 -8.19 -5.47 -9.93
CA VAL A 32 -7.94 -4.36 -10.87
C VAL A 32 -7.45 -3.13 -10.12
N ARG A 33 -8.09 -2.76 -9.02
CA ARG A 33 -7.65 -1.62 -8.21
C ARG A 33 -6.23 -1.81 -7.66
N THR A 34 -5.89 -3.02 -7.22
CA THR A 34 -4.54 -3.33 -6.73
C THR A 34 -3.50 -3.18 -7.82
N VAL A 35 -3.75 -3.72 -9.01
CA VAL A 35 -2.84 -3.61 -10.15
C VAL A 35 -2.68 -2.15 -10.58
N MET A 36 -3.76 -1.39 -10.64
CA MET A 36 -3.72 0.04 -10.97
C MET A 36 -2.94 0.84 -9.94
N ALA A 37 -3.14 0.57 -8.65
CA ALA A 37 -2.40 1.21 -7.58
C ALA A 37 -0.90 0.93 -7.68
N GLN A 38 -0.50 -0.30 -8.00
CA GLN A 38 0.90 -0.66 -8.23
C GLN A 38 1.49 0.08 -9.43
N ARG A 39 0.76 0.17 -10.54
CA ARG A 39 1.22 0.91 -11.72
C ARG A 39 1.41 2.39 -11.42
N THR A 40 0.48 3.01 -10.73
CA THR A 40 0.59 4.40 -10.31
C THR A 40 1.78 4.60 -9.38
N LEU A 41 1.97 3.73 -8.42
CA LEU A 41 3.10 3.76 -7.49
C LEU A 41 4.43 3.72 -8.24
N LEU A 42 4.61 2.76 -9.15
CA LEU A 42 5.86 2.58 -9.88
C LEU A 42 6.12 3.65 -10.95
N SER A 43 5.10 4.41 -11.35
CA SER A 43 5.27 5.53 -12.29
C SER A 43 5.92 6.76 -11.64
N LEU A 44 5.91 6.85 -10.31
CA LEU A 44 6.54 7.95 -9.59
C LEU A 44 8.07 7.82 -9.62
N PRO A 45 8.81 8.88 -10.03
CA PRO A 45 10.26 8.78 -10.19
C PRO A 45 11.03 8.72 -8.87
N ASN A 46 10.50 9.32 -7.81
CA ASN A 46 11.19 9.42 -6.53
C ASN A 46 10.85 8.24 -5.62
N PRO A 47 11.84 7.42 -5.20
CA PRO A 47 11.60 6.31 -4.28
C PRO A 47 11.00 6.73 -2.94
N PHE A 48 11.37 7.89 -2.42
CA PHE A 48 10.81 8.42 -1.18
C PHE A 48 9.30 8.67 -1.31
N GLN A 49 8.90 9.27 -2.42
CA GLN A 49 7.50 9.51 -2.72
C GLN A 49 6.73 8.18 -2.85
N ARG A 50 7.32 7.20 -3.54
CA ARG A 50 6.72 5.85 -3.64
C ARG A 50 6.51 5.21 -2.27
N LEU A 51 7.48 5.37 -1.37
CA LEU A 51 7.35 4.86 0.01
C LEU A 51 6.19 5.53 0.75
N CYS A 52 6.06 6.84 0.65
CA CYS A 52 4.97 7.58 1.28
C CYS A 52 3.59 7.13 0.76
N VAL A 53 3.46 6.95 -0.55
CA VAL A 53 2.23 6.42 -1.16
C VAL A 53 1.91 5.03 -0.62
N LEU A 54 2.92 4.16 -0.56
CA LEU A 54 2.74 2.80 -0.07
C LEU A 54 2.31 2.78 1.41
N LEU A 55 2.95 3.58 2.24
CA LEU A 55 2.60 3.65 3.67
C LEU A 55 1.14 4.08 3.89
N LEU A 56 0.65 5.00 3.06
CA LEU A 56 -0.75 5.43 3.11
C LEU A 56 -1.73 4.35 2.60
N GLN A 57 -1.28 3.45 1.74
CA GLN A 57 -2.08 2.36 1.20
C GLN A 57 -2.13 1.13 2.12
N LEU A 58 -1.20 1.01 3.05
CA LEU A 58 -1.18 -0.11 3.99
C LEU A 58 -2.40 -0.06 4.92
N PRO A 59 -2.92 -1.22 5.34
CA PRO A 59 -4.03 -1.26 6.28
C PRO A 59 -3.69 -0.50 7.57
N GLN A 60 -4.57 0.40 7.97
CA GLN A 60 -4.39 1.25 9.14
C GLN A 60 -5.56 1.06 10.08
N ARG A 61 -5.29 1.20 11.37
CA ARG A 61 -6.31 1.28 12.41
C ARG A 61 -6.12 2.58 13.20
N LEU A 62 -7.18 3.07 13.81
CA LEU A 62 -7.09 4.21 14.71
C LEU A 62 -6.79 3.72 16.12
N VAL A 63 -5.70 4.23 16.68
CA VAL A 63 -5.29 3.96 18.05
C VAL A 63 -5.05 5.32 18.72
N ASP A 64 -5.82 5.62 19.75
CA ASP A 64 -5.75 6.90 20.48
C ASP A 64 -5.85 8.13 19.56
N GLY A 65 -6.68 8.02 18.52
CA GLY A 65 -6.89 9.10 17.54
C GLY A 65 -5.83 9.24 16.46
N ALA A 66 -4.79 8.39 16.45
CA ALA A 66 -3.75 8.37 15.44
C ALA A 66 -3.87 7.14 14.55
N ALA A 67 -3.54 7.30 13.28
CA ALA A 67 -3.47 6.17 12.34
C ALA A 67 -2.21 5.35 12.62
N GLU A 68 -2.38 4.04 12.69
CA GLU A 68 -1.31 3.10 13.00
C GLU A 68 -1.33 1.95 12.01
N VAL A 69 -0.18 1.61 11.46
CA VAL A 69 0.02 0.40 10.65
C VAL A 69 0.50 -0.70 11.58
N ASP A 70 -0.36 -1.67 11.84
CA ASP A 70 -0.03 -2.82 12.66
C ASP A 70 0.79 -3.83 11.84
N GLN A 71 1.78 -4.45 12.48
CA GLN A 71 2.67 -5.41 11.83
C GLN A 71 3.24 -4.87 10.51
N ALA A 72 3.91 -3.72 10.59
CA ALA A 72 4.49 -3.07 9.42
C ALA A 72 5.46 -4.00 8.68
N PRO A 73 5.44 -4.00 7.33
CA PRO A 73 6.40 -4.77 6.55
C PRO A 73 7.85 -4.39 6.87
N THR A 74 8.76 -5.32 6.64
CA THR A 74 10.20 -5.05 6.80
C THR A 74 10.70 -4.08 5.74
N HIS A 75 11.85 -3.47 5.97
CA HIS A 75 12.48 -2.58 4.97
C HIS A 75 12.78 -3.33 3.67
N GLN A 76 13.14 -4.62 3.75
CA GLN A 76 13.36 -5.43 2.56
C GLN A 76 12.06 -5.65 1.77
N GLU A 77 10.98 -5.96 2.45
CA GLU A 77 9.66 -6.13 1.81
C GLU A 77 9.20 -4.83 1.16
N LEU A 78 9.33 -3.72 1.87
CA LEU A 78 8.97 -2.39 1.34
C LEU A 78 9.84 -2.03 0.13
N ALA A 79 11.14 -2.33 0.18
CA ALA A 79 12.06 -2.09 -0.93
C ALA A 79 11.62 -2.85 -2.20
N ILE A 80 11.22 -4.09 -2.06
CA ILE A 80 10.69 -4.88 -3.16
C ILE A 80 9.41 -4.25 -3.72
N MET A 81 8.50 -3.84 -2.84
CA MET A 81 7.21 -3.27 -3.22
C MET A 81 7.33 -1.96 -3.99
N ILE A 82 8.31 -1.12 -3.66
CA ILE A 82 8.54 0.17 -4.32
C ILE A 82 9.66 0.13 -5.36
N ASN A 83 10.23 -1.05 -5.62
CA ASN A 83 11.34 -1.24 -6.56
C ASN A 83 12.54 -0.32 -6.24
N ALA A 84 13.00 -0.37 -5.00
CA ALA A 84 14.15 0.38 -4.52
C ALA A 84 15.06 -0.53 -3.70
N SER A 85 16.23 -0.02 -3.30
CA SER A 85 17.13 -0.76 -2.42
C SER A 85 16.67 -0.67 -0.96
N ARG A 86 17.05 -1.66 -0.17
CA ARG A 86 16.80 -1.66 1.28
C ARG A 86 17.41 -0.42 1.94
N GLU A 87 18.60 -0.02 1.51
CA GLU A 87 19.31 1.15 2.02
C GLU A 87 18.53 2.44 1.74
N THR A 88 17.93 2.55 0.58
CA THR A 88 17.06 3.69 0.23
C THR A 88 15.86 3.76 1.16
N VAL A 89 15.20 2.63 1.42
CA VAL A 89 14.08 2.55 2.37
C VAL A 89 14.54 2.92 3.78
N THR A 90 15.66 2.38 4.24
CA THR A 90 16.20 2.67 5.57
C THR A 90 16.49 4.15 5.75
N ARG A 91 17.11 4.78 4.75
CA ARG A 91 17.37 6.23 4.75
C ARG A 91 16.08 7.05 4.81
N ALA A 92 15.10 6.67 4.03
CA ALA A 92 13.80 7.35 4.03
C ALA A 92 13.13 7.26 5.41
N PHE A 93 13.15 6.09 6.03
CA PHE A 93 12.60 5.92 7.37
C PHE A 93 13.36 6.74 8.42
N GLN A 94 14.69 6.81 8.34
CA GLN A 94 15.49 7.64 9.24
C GLN A 94 15.05 9.10 9.18
N LEU A 95 14.81 9.63 7.99
CA LEU A 95 14.34 11.01 7.81
C LEU A 95 12.90 11.18 8.36
N LEU A 96 12.03 10.23 8.10
CA LEU A 96 10.65 10.29 8.61
C LEU A 96 10.60 10.22 10.14
N PHE A 97 11.45 9.42 10.77
CA PHE A 97 11.57 9.36 12.23
C PHE A 97 12.22 10.63 12.80
N LEU A 98 13.24 11.14 12.14
CA LEU A 98 13.94 12.36 12.57
C LEU A 98 12.98 13.55 12.61
N HIS A 99 12.12 13.69 11.62
CA HIS A 99 11.13 14.75 11.53
C HIS A 99 9.81 14.42 12.24
N LYS A 100 9.76 13.31 12.97
CA LYS A 100 8.59 12.86 13.73
C LYS A 100 7.32 12.71 12.87
N VAL A 101 7.48 12.37 11.61
CA VAL A 101 6.37 12.05 10.71
C VAL A 101 5.82 10.67 11.03
N LEU A 102 6.73 9.74 11.37
CA LEU A 102 6.43 8.39 11.83
C LEU A 102 7.07 8.14 13.18
N VAL A 103 6.44 7.30 13.98
CA VAL A 103 7.01 6.76 15.21
C VAL A 103 6.81 5.24 15.19
N ARG A 104 7.84 4.51 15.57
CA ARG A 104 7.76 3.05 15.69
C ARG A 104 7.48 2.66 17.13
N GLU A 105 6.47 1.84 17.32
CA GLU A 105 6.15 1.21 18.60
C GLU A 105 6.09 -0.31 18.38
N GLY A 106 7.17 -1.02 18.77
CA GLY A 106 7.29 -2.47 18.51
C GLY A 106 7.29 -2.77 17.02
N ASN A 107 6.31 -3.55 16.54
CA ASN A 107 6.12 -3.89 15.13
C ASN A 107 5.14 -2.96 14.42
N SER A 108 4.65 -1.93 15.10
CA SER A 108 3.68 -1.00 14.56
C SER A 108 4.32 0.33 14.19
N LEU A 109 3.79 0.97 13.15
CA LEU A 109 4.17 2.33 12.75
C LEU A 109 3.00 3.26 13.00
N LYS A 110 3.23 4.29 13.80
CA LYS A 110 2.27 5.35 14.05
C LYS A 110 2.52 6.51 13.11
N LEU A 111 1.48 6.92 12.38
CA LEU A 111 1.54 8.06 11.46
C LEU A 111 1.21 9.32 12.25
N MET A 112 2.24 10.06 12.64
CA MET A 112 2.08 11.26 13.47
C MET A 112 1.65 12.47 12.68
N GLN A 113 2.08 12.56 11.41
CA GLN A 113 1.76 13.65 10.51
C GLN A 113 1.22 13.11 9.17
N PRO A 114 0.00 12.53 9.18
CA PRO A 114 -0.55 11.93 7.96
C PRO A 114 -0.77 12.94 6.83
N ALA A 115 -1.07 14.20 7.17
CA ALA A 115 -1.23 15.26 6.19
C ALA A 115 0.08 15.56 5.44
N LEU A 116 1.20 15.63 6.17
CA LEU A 116 2.52 15.82 5.55
C LEU A 116 2.91 14.63 4.68
N LEU A 117 2.66 13.42 5.17
CA LEU A 117 2.92 12.20 4.41
C LEU A 117 2.12 12.18 3.11
N LYS A 118 0.87 12.59 3.15
CA LYS A 118 0.01 12.73 1.98
C LYS A 118 0.51 13.79 1.02
N ASP A 119 0.94 14.93 1.51
CA ASP A 119 1.49 16.00 0.68
C ASP A 119 2.76 15.58 -0.05
N ILE A 120 3.63 14.84 0.61
CA ILE A 120 4.83 14.26 -0.03
C ILE A 120 4.41 13.22 -1.08
N ALA A 121 3.45 12.36 -0.75
CA ALA A 121 2.96 11.33 -1.65
C ALA A 121 2.35 11.91 -2.92
N GLU A 122 1.65 13.03 -2.81
CA GLU A 122 1.01 13.73 -3.93
C GLU A 122 1.95 14.71 -4.66
N GLY A 123 3.20 14.84 -4.20
CA GLY A 123 4.20 15.71 -4.81
C GLY A 123 4.02 17.21 -4.51
N ARG A 124 3.18 17.57 -3.54
CA ARG A 124 2.96 18.96 -3.12
C ARG A 124 4.08 19.52 -2.27
N THR A 125 4.78 18.65 -1.56
CA THR A 125 5.88 19.00 -0.66
C THR A 125 7.05 18.08 -0.94
N ASP A 126 8.25 18.63 -0.90
CA ASP A 126 9.46 17.85 -1.03
C ASP A 126 9.69 16.98 0.20
N PRO A 127 10.34 15.81 0.05
CA PRO A 127 10.75 15.00 1.19
C PRO A 127 11.62 15.79 2.16
N PRO A 128 11.49 15.52 3.47
CA PRO A 128 12.33 16.18 4.46
C PRO A 128 13.80 15.83 4.24
N LYS A 129 14.66 16.78 4.52
CA LYS A 129 16.13 16.63 4.40
C LYS A 129 16.75 16.45 5.77
N ALA A 130 17.91 15.84 5.76
CA ALA A 130 18.68 15.63 6.98
C ALA A 130 19.09 16.96 7.63
#